data_0fa7117a867f764e59d58e2b3315ed6c
#
_entry.id   0fa7117a867f764e59d58e2b3315ed6c
#
_cell.length_a   1.000
_cell.length_b   1.000
_cell.length_c   1.000
_cell.angle_alpha   90.00
_cell.angle_beta   90.00
_cell.angle_gamma   90.00
#
_symmetry.space_group_name_H-M   'P 1'
#
loop_
_entity.id
_entity.type
_entity.pdbx_description
1 polymer ?
#
loop_
_entity_poly.entity_id
_entity_poly.type
_entity_poly.pdbx_seq_one_letter_code
_entity_poly.pdbx_strand_id
1 'polypeptide(L)'
;MSQPYLTPSIRVRRTPFSRRVEEAGIQAYSVYNHMLIPQVFRSAEEDYAHLKQAVQVWDVSCERQVEIRGPDALELVQMTTPRNLSGMADDQCYYIPMVDAQGQILNDPVAIRLAEDRYWFSLADSAMLYYLSLIHI
;
A
#
# COMPACT_ATOMS: atom_id res chain seq x y z
N MET A 1 21.19 24.11 -16.80
CA MET A 1 19.72 24.21 -17.00
C MET A 1 19.05 23.88 -15.70
N SER A 2 18.21 24.77 -15.17
CA SER A 2 17.41 24.46 -13.95
C SER A 2 16.39 23.38 -14.28
N GLN A 3 16.30 22.35 -13.45
CA GLN A 3 15.25 21.36 -13.63
C GLN A 3 13.88 21.99 -13.32
N PRO A 4 12.82 21.61 -14.05
CA PRO A 4 11.48 22.10 -13.77
C PRO A 4 11.01 21.65 -12.38
N TYR A 5 10.37 22.55 -11.64
CA TYR A 5 9.75 22.20 -10.37
C TYR A 5 8.44 21.45 -10.59
N LEU A 6 8.26 20.35 -9.88
CA LEU A 6 6.95 19.73 -9.74
C LEU A 6 6.26 20.33 -8.51
N THR A 7 5.21 21.11 -8.74
CA THR A 7 4.37 21.62 -7.64
C THR A 7 3.27 20.59 -7.32
N PRO A 8 3.26 19.99 -6.12
CA PRO A 8 2.18 19.10 -5.73
C PRO A 8 0.86 19.85 -5.76
N SER A 9 -0.16 19.25 -6.37
CA SER A 9 -1.50 19.82 -6.36
C SER A 9 -2.13 19.70 -4.96
N ILE A 10 -3.20 20.49 -4.70
CA ILE A 10 -4.00 20.35 -3.47
C ILE A 10 -4.63 18.97 -3.27
N ARG A 11 -4.60 18.11 -4.31
CA ARG A 11 -5.06 16.71 -4.25
C ARG A 11 -4.02 15.77 -3.66
N VAL A 12 -2.76 16.19 -3.55
CA VAL A 12 -1.70 15.42 -2.90
C VAL A 12 -1.73 15.73 -1.41
N ARG A 13 -1.99 14.71 -0.64
CA ARG A 13 -2.09 14.80 0.82
C ARG A 13 -0.75 14.49 1.48
N ARG A 14 -0.66 14.84 2.75
CA ARG A 14 0.45 14.49 3.63
C ARG A 14 0.04 13.33 4.53
N THR A 15 1.02 12.53 4.96
CA THR A 15 0.83 11.52 6.00
C THR A 15 0.88 12.18 7.39
N PRO A 16 0.41 11.53 8.45
CA PRO A 16 0.59 12.01 9.82
C PRO A 16 2.06 12.19 10.22
N PHE A 17 2.98 11.50 9.53
CA PHE A 17 4.42 11.52 9.82
C PHE A 17 5.22 12.45 8.92
N SER A 18 4.62 13.09 7.92
CA SER A 18 5.34 13.92 6.93
C SER A 18 6.25 14.97 7.58
N ARG A 19 5.82 15.58 8.72
CA ARG A 19 6.67 16.53 9.44
C ARG A 19 7.94 15.86 10.00
N ARG A 20 7.84 14.64 10.53
CA ARG A 20 8.99 13.88 11.03
C ARG A 20 9.94 13.48 9.92
N VAL A 21 9.39 13.16 8.75
CA VAL A 21 10.16 12.86 7.54
C VAL A 21 10.94 14.11 7.08
N GLU A 22 10.31 15.29 7.10
CA GLU A 22 10.98 16.57 6.79
C GLU A 22 12.09 16.91 7.80
N GLU A 23 11.82 16.76 9.09
CA GLU A 23 12.82 16.94 10.16
C GLU A 23 14.01 15.98 10.01
N ALA A 24 13.81 14.79 9.45
CA ALA A 24 14.86 13.82 9.15
C ALA A 24 15.69 14.14 7.89
N GLY A 25 15.35 15.20 7.15
CA GLY A 25 16.14 15.71 6.04
C GLY A 25 15.84 15.07 4.68
N ILE A 26 14.58 14.72 4.43
CA ILE A 26 14.15 14.18 3.13
C ILE A 26 14.57 15.09 1.95
N GLN A 27 15.08 14.47 0.88
CA GLN A 27 15.51 15.15 -0.34
C GLN A 27 14.49 15.00 -1.48
N ALA A 28 13.78 13.86 -1.54
CA ALA A 28 12.82 13.61 -2.59
C ALA A 28 11.63 12.79 -2.13
N TYR A 29 10.47 13.14 -2.69
CA TYR A 29 9.21 12.44 -2.53
C TYR A 29 8.74 11.87 -3.86
N SER A 30 7.99 10.78 -3.79
CA SER A 30 7.07 10.35 -4.84
C SER A 30 5.62 10.57 -4.37
N VAL A 31 4.65 10.34 -5.26
CA VAL A 31 3.23 10.34 -4.92
C VAL A 31 2.71 8.91 -4.96
N TYR A 32 2.03 8.51 -3.89
CA TYR A 32 1.50 7.17 -3.73
C TYR A 32 0.12 7.25 -3.03
N ASN A 33 -0.91 6.71 -3.64
CA ASN A 33 -2.29 6.86 -3.15
C ASN A 33 -2.70 8.31 -2.84
N HIS A 34 -2.28 9.25 -3.69
CA HIS A 34 -2.49 10.70 -3.51
C HIS A 34 -1.84 11.29 -2.24
N MET A 35 -0.80 10.66 -1.72
CA MET A 35 0.01 11.14 -0.61
C MET A 35 1.49 11.19 -0.98
N LEU A 36 2.23 12.02 -0.25
CA LEU A 36 3.69 12.05 -0.38
C LEU A 36 4.28 10.84 0.32
N ILE A 37 5.04 10.02 -0.42
CA ILE A 37 5.87 8.95 0.12
C ILE A 37 7.34 9.35 0.05
N PRO A 38 8.10 9.27 1.15
CA PRO A 38 9.53 9.59 1.13
C PRO A 38 10.30 8.58 0.28
N GLN A 39 11.23 9.07 -0.55
CA GLN A 39 12.02 8.23 -1.45
C GLN A 39 13.51 8.32 -1.18
N VAL A 40 14.05 9.51 -0.99
CA VAL A 40 15.50 9.73 -0.89
C VAL A 40 15.81 10.67 0.26
N PHE A 41 16.69 10.27 1.18
CA PHE A 41 17.18 11.10 2.28
C PHE A 41 18.57 11.68 2.01
N ARG A 42 19.48 10.94 1.39
CA ARG A 42 20.84 11.38 1.04
C ARG A 42 21.07 11.28 -0.46
N SER A 43 21.21 10.07 -0.96
CA SER A 43 21.21 9.70 -2.37
C SER A 43 20.65 8.27 -2.49
N ALA A 44 20.26 7.88 -3.70
CA ALA A 44 19.75 6.51 -3.91
C ALA A 44 20.80 5.46 -3.55
N GLU A 45 22.07 5.73 -3.88
CA GLU A 45 23.20 4.83 -3.61
C GLU A 45 23.50 4.71 -2.11
N GLU A 46 23.53 5.85 -1.39
CA GLU A 46 23.80 5.87 0.05
C GLU A 46 22.66 5.24 0.85
N ASP A 47 21.42 5.57 0.51
CA ASP A 47 20.23 5.01 1.17
C ASP A 47 20.13 3.51 0.92
N TYR A 48 20.43 3.04 -0.30
CA TYR A 48 20.51 1.61 -0.60
C TYR A 48 21.65 0.90 0.16
N ALA A 49 22.84 1.51 0.20
CA ALA A 49 23.96 0.96 0.95
C ALA A 49 23.63 0.84 2.45
N HIS A 50 22.95 1.86 3.01
CA HIS A 50 22.48 1.85 4.39
C HIS A 50 21.45 0.73 4.63
N LEU A 51 20.48 0.54 3.72
CA LEU A 51 19.50 -0.54 3.80
C LEU A 51 20.15 -1.94 3.89
N LYS A 52 21.28 -2.14 3.23
CA LYS A 52 22.02 -3.42 3.25
C LYS A 52 22.81 -3.66 4.52
N GLN A 53 23.08 -2.63 5.32
CA GLN A 53 24.02 -2.68 6.45
C GLN A 53 23.36 -2.34 7.79
N ALA A 54 22.22 -1.69 7.78
CA ALA A 54 21.57 -1.16 8.99
C ALA A 54 20.05 -1.23 8.89
N VAL A 55 19.37 -0.98 10.02
CA VAL A 55 17.92 -0.88 10.10
C VAL A 55 17.46 0.46 9.56
N GLN A 56 16.37 0.45 8.78
CA GLN A 56 15.67 1.63 8.33
C GLN A 56 14.24 1.66 8.84
N VAL A 57 13.72 2.86 9.09
CA VAL A 57 12.30 3.09 9.41
C VAL A 57 11.68 3.84 8.25
N TRP A 58 10.56 3.32 7.75
CA TRP A 58 9.89 3.84 6.57
C TRP A 58 8.49 4.35 6.93
N ASP A 59 8.14 5.56 6.46
CA ASP A 59 6.76 6.04 6.50
C ASP A 59 5.99 5.46 5.31
N VAL A 60 5.20 4.44 5.57
CA VAL A 60 4.31 3.77 4.60
C VAL A 60 2.83 4.09 4.85
N SER A 61 2.53 5.15 5.60
CA SER A 61 1.16 5.57 5.92
C SER A 61 0.34 6.02 4.70
N CYS A 62 0.99 6.13 3.53
CA CYS A 62 0.34 6.36 2.25
C CYS A 62 -0.38 5.12 1.70
N GLU A 63 -0.13 3.92 2.22
CA GLU A 63 -0.91 2.74 1.89
C GLU A 63 -2.33 2.88 2.41
N ARG A 64 -3.31 2.65 1.52
CA ARG A 64 -4.72 2.75 1.87
C ARG A 64 -5.23 1.42 2.38
N GLN A 65 -6.08 1.48 3.40
CA GLN A 65 -6.73 0.29 3.93
C GLN A 65 -8.14 0.17 3.35
N VAL A 66 -8.51 -1.03 2.92
CA VAL A 66 -9.88 -1.40 2.56
C VAL A 66 -10.30 -2.55 3.46
N GLU A 67 -11.42 -2.35 4.18
CA GLU A 67 -12.03 -3.40 5.00
C GLU A 67 -13.08 -4.14 4.17
N ILE A 68 -13.04 -5.47 4.23
CA ILE A 68 -14.08 -6.39 3.73
C ILE A 68 -14.65 -7.09 4.95
N ARG A 69 -15.96 -6.97 5.15
CA ARG A 69 -16.63 -7.52 6.33
C ARG A 69 -17.99 -8.12 5.96
N GLY A 70 -18.30 -9.25 6.54
CA GLY A 70 -19.57 -9.95 6.40
C GLY A 70 -19.40 -11.46 6.35
N PRO A 71 -20.51 -12.24 6.38
CA PRO A 71 -20.43 -13.69 6.42
C PRO A 71 -19.69 -14.30 5.23
N ASP A 72 -19.74 -13.64 4.07
CA ASP A 72 -19.11 -14.09 2.82
C ASP A 72 -17.75 -13.41 2.54
N ALA A 73 -17.15 -12.77 3.59
CA ALA A 73 -15.91 -12.01 3.42
C ALA A 73 -14.77 -12.87 2.87
N LEU A 74 -14.57 -14.08 3.39
CA LEU A 74 -13.54 -15.00 2.89
C LEU A 74 -13.77 -15.37 1.42
N GLU A 75 -15.02 -15.62 1.02
CA GLU A 75 -15.35 -15.97 -0.36
C GLU A 75 -15.00 -14.82 -1.31
N LEU A 76 -15.43 -13.60 -0.98
CA LEU A 76 -15.09 -12.41 -1.78
C LEU A 76 -13.57 -12.20 -1.87
N VAL A 77 -12.87 -12.29 -0.73
CA VAL A 77 -11.40 -12.11 -0.70
C VAL A 77 -10.72 -13.20 -1.53
N GLN A 78 -11.15 -14.47 -1.42
CA GLN A 78 -10.60 -15.58 -2.19
C GLN A 78 -10.82 -15.44 -3.70
N MET A 79 -11.92 -14.83 -4.13
CA MET A 79 -12.19 -14.55 -5.56
C MET A 79 -11.21 -13.53 -6.15
N THR A 80 -10.60 -12.68 -5.35
CA THR A 80 -9.68 -11.63 -5.83
C THR A 80 -8.25 -12.12 -6.05
N THR A 81 -7.89 -13.31 -5.56
CA THR A 81 -6.50 -13.79 -5.58
C THR A 81 -6.41 -15.29 -5.89
N PRO A 82 -5.40 -15.72 -6.67
CA PRO A 82 -5.11 -17.14 -6.84
C PRO A 82 -4.46 -17.80 -5.62
N ARG A 83 -4.05 -17.00 -4.62
CA ARG A 83 -3.46 -17.54 -3.39
C ARG A 83 -4.54 -18.14 -2.51
N ASN A 84 -4.34 -19.39 -2.05
CA ASN A 84 -5.26 -20.02 -1.11
C ASN A 84 -5.18 -19.36 0.27
N LEU A 85 -6.29 -18.82 0.74
CA LEU A 85 -6.42 -18.13 2.03
C LEU A 85 -7.16 -18.96 3.09
N SER A 86 -7.64 -20.16 2.77
CA SER A 86 -8.44 -20.99 3.69
C SER A 86 -7.71 -21.37 4.97
N GLY A 87 -6.37 -21.41 4.94
CA GLY A 87 -5.52 -21.68 6.10
C GLY A 87 -5.04 -20.45 6.86
N MET A 88 -5.51 -19.26 6.49
CA MET A 88 -5.08 -18.01 7.14
C MET A 88 -5.72 -17.90 8.52
N ALA A 89 -4.90 -17.82 9.57
CA ALA A 89 -5.38 -17.60 10.94
C ALA A 89 -5.65 -16.12 11.23
N ASP A 90 -6.38 -15.83 12.30
CA ASP A 90 -6.59 -14.46 12.75
C ASP A 90 -5.25 -13.80 13.10
N ASP A 91 -5.16 -12.50 12.88
CA ASP A 91 -3.96 -11.66 13.01
C ASP A 91 -2.78 -12.05 12.10
N GLN A 92 -3.00 -12.94 11.12
CA GLN A 92 -2.00 -13.22 10.09
C GLN A 92 -2.06 -12.21 8.94
N CYS A 93 -0.88 -11.96 8.36
CA CYS A 93 -0.70 -11.15 7.16
C CYS A 93 -0.21 -12.02 6.00
N TYR A 94 -0.89 -11.91 4.85
CA TYR A 94 -0.45 -12.55 3.62
C TYR A 94 -0.26 -11.49 2.53
N TYR A 95 0.89 -11.50 1.87
CA TYR A 95 1.06 -10.79 0.61
C TYR A 95 0.32 -11.56 -0.49
N ILE A 96 -0.60 -10.90 -1.18
CA ILE A 96 -1.45 -11.52 -2.20
C ILE A 96 -1.42 -10.74 -3.51
N PRO A 97 -1.28 -11.41 -4.67
CA PRO A 97 -1.59 -10.77 -5.95
C PRO A 97 -3.11 -10.72 -6.12
N MET A 98 -3.66 -9.54 -6.36
CA MET A 98 -5.04 -9.41 -6.80
C MET A 98 -5.09 -9.44 -8.33
N VAL A 99 -5.98 -10.24 -8.89
CA VAL A 99 -6.08 -10.44 -10.33
C VAL A 99 -7.50 -10.23 -10.84
N ASP A 100 -7.62 -9.85 -12.11
CA ASP A 100 -8.89 -9.81 -12.81
C ASP A 100 -9.28 -11.20 -13.37
N ALA A 101 -10.42 -11.27 -14.04
CA ALA A 101 -10.91 -12.50 -14.65
C ALA A 101 -10.02 -13.04 -15.79
N GLN A 102 -9.09 -12.23 -16.31
CA GLN A 102 -8.11 -12.59 -17.33
C GLN A 102 -6.77 -12.99 -16.72
N GLY A 103 -6.63 -12.93 -15.39
CA GLY A 103 -5.40 -13.23 -14.67
C GLY A 103 -4.36 -12.10 -14.69
N GLN A 104 -4.76 -10.88 -15.05
CA GLN A 104 -3.87 -9.70 -15.00
C GLN A 104 -3.81 -9.16 -13.57
N ILE A 105 -2.62 -8.77 -13.13
CA ILE A 105 -2.43 -8.21 -11.79
C ILE A 105 -3.05 -6.81 -11.73
N LEU A 106 -3.99 -6.63 -10.80
CA LEU A 106 -4.64 -5.34 -10.50
C LEU A 106 -3.97 -4.61 -9.35
N ASN A 107 -3.51 -5.35 -8.34
CA ASN A 107 -2.86 -4.84 -7.14
C ASN A 107 -2.10 -5.97 -6.44
N ASP A 108 -1.26 -5.62 -5.49
CA ASP A 108 -0.46 -6.57 -4.72
C ASP A 108 -0.46 -6.26 -3.22
N PRO A 109 -1.65 -6.24 -2.58
CA PRO A 109 -1.80 -5.84 -1.20
C PRO A 109 -1.22 -6.86 -0.21
N VAL A 110 -1.05 -6.37 1.02
CA VAL A 110 -1.00 -7.23 2.19
C VAL A 110 -2.44 -7.43 2.70
N ALA A 111 -2.92 -8.67 2.67
CA ALA A 111 -4.17 -9.06 3.30
C ALA A 111 -3.93 -9.40 4.77
N ILE A 112 -4.79 -8.90 5.65
CA ILE A 112 -4.76 -9.15 7.09
C ILE A 112 -6.12 -9.75 7.47
N ARG A 113 -6.12 -10.94 8.06
CA ARG A 113 -7.33 -11.50 8.66
C ARG A 113 -7.46 -10.99 10.08
N LEU A 114 -8.51 -10.25 10.37
CA LEU A 114 -8.81 -9.72 11.71
C LEU A 114 -9.79 -10.59 12.47
N ALA A 115 -10.67 -11.31 11.75
CA ALA A 115 -11.62 -12.28 12.27
C ALA A 115 -12.10 -13.17 11.12
N GLU A 116 -12.91 -14.17 11.41
CA GLU A 116 -13.50 -15.08 10.42
C GLU A 116 -14.25 -14.32 9.30
N ASP A 117 -14.96 -13.26 9.66
CA ASP A 117 -15.79 -12.44 8.77
C ASP A 117 -15.18 -11.08 8.45
N ARG A 118 -13.85 -10.86 8.70
CA ARG A 118 -13.26 -9.53 8.65
C ARG A 118 -11.82 -9.53 8.14
N TYR A 119 -11.60 -8.88 7.01
CA TYR A 119 -10.30 -8.76 6.35
C TYR A 119 -9.96 -7.31 6.06
N TRP A 120 -8.68 -6.96 6.20
CA TRP A 120 -8.13 -5.70 5.72
C TRP A 120 -7.16 -5.97 4.58
N PHE A 121 -7.22 -5.11 3.57
CA PHE A 121 -6.22 -5.02 2.52
C PHE A 121 -5.42 -3.72 2.68
N SER A 122 -4.11 -3.83 2.90
CA SER A 122 -3.18 -2.71 2.79
C SER A 122 -2.74 -2.62 1.33
N LEU A 123 -3.29 -1.63 0.61
CA LEU A 123 -3.26 -1.57 -0.85
C LEU A 123 -2.04 -0.83 -1.36
N ALA A 124 -1.43 -1.35 -2.42
CA ALA A 124 -0.54 -0.59 -3.27
C ALA A 124 -1.28 0.54 -4.01
N ASP A 125 -0.53 1.39 -4.74
CA ASP A 125 -1.06 2.60 -5.40
C ASP A 125 -2.11 2.27 -6.47
N SER A 126 -3.38 2.31 -6.09
CA SER A 126 -4.50 2.11 -7.03
C SER A 126 -5.86 2.47 -6.44
N ALA A 127 -6.88 2.51 -7.29
CA ALA A 127 -8.28 2.77 -6.93
C ALA A 127 -9.06 1.49 -6.57
N MET A 128 -8.44 0.52 -5.93
CA MET A 128 -9.02 -0.80 -5.64
C MET A 128 -10.31 -0.77 -4.83
N LEU A 129 -10.55 0.26 -4.02
CA LEU A 129 -11.82 0.42 -3.32
C LEU A 129 -13.01 0.45 -4.30
N TYR A 130 -12.86 1.18 -5.41
CA TYR A 130 -13.91 1.23 -6.44
C TYR A 130 -14.08 -0.10 -7.15
N TYR A 131 -12.98 -0.77 -7.48
CA TYR A 131 -13.04 -2.10 -8.08
C TYR A 131 -13.78 -3.09 -7.18
N LEU A 132 -13.36 -3.20 -5.90
CA LEU A 132 -13.98 -4.09 -4.92
C LEU A 132 -15.45 -3.75 -4.65
N SER A 133 -15.84 -2.46 -4.71
CA SER A 133 -17.23 -2.05 -4.56
C SER A 133 -18.12 -2.39 -5.75
N LEU A 134 -17.55 -2.64 -6.93
CA LEU A 134 -18.29 -2.95 -8.15
C LEU A 134 -18.45 -4.46 -8.39
N ILE A 135 -17.48 -5.28 -8.01
CA ILE A 135 -17.50 -6.72 -8.31
C ILE A 135 -18.54 -7.52 -7.53
N HIS A 136 -19.11 -6.95 -6.47
CA HIS A 136 -20.15 -7.61 -5.66
C HIS A 136 -21.57 -7.01 -5.84
N ILE A 137 -21.76 -6.17 -6.84
CA ILE A 137 -23.08 -5.61 -7.18
C ILE A 137 -23.92 -6.62 -7.99
#